data_1088b7f589f782a1c3a24369bfe3f5c1
#
_entry.id   1088b7f589f782a1c3a24369bfe3f5c1
#
_cell.length_a   1.000
_cell.length_b   1.000
_cell.length_c   1.000
_cell.angle_alpha   90.00
_cell.angle_beta   90.00
_cell.angle_gamma   90.00
#
_symmetry.space_group_name_H-M   'P 1'
#
loop_
_entity.id
_entity.type
_entity.pdbx_description
1 polymer ?
#
loop_
_entity_poly.entity_id
_entity_poly.type
_entity_poly.pdbx_seq_one_letter_code
_entity_poly.pdbx_strand_id
1 'polypeptide(L)'
;MSVTVADELRRVWGGVRVDDVCAVDRALRTGSELNRSPVEMASYVFASDPSLRRVAAGRRNLSGVFVDVLAGDDNEGVVVALLRAHADRVSDGALAEIIRWRRLRVTKVLVENRLLTDWQISVMGLDLMRDPEDYELMRPWERESARLFEKGDALVVRALSARLDAGDPVSAGTLEDLAARHGGRVAMWCVKHADDYALSDAVLTAVRVSEDAALAAVAREETLPDRVLLAAMGEWESVAVKIARDSVGLRPSVRNRLMGDDRGKVLSAFASRADVSDAELTLLVSRSQSVARSVALRDAPLSESALLAVVNALDDVSPVLSRPDVTPRVLAAACERVDADGARRVARRGNVDSAVAAGLARNPWPSVRAIAAKLADVPADVVDKLAADGDDEVREAVAARADLSREVARKLWEGSLPGSRTRELLSKNERVQAAWMVDKAGEMRTYELTHFVTRGGEGVDAMCEAAARECGEETRTWLASWADTPEAAVRALAGDRVWSVRRALADNANAPADVLDALAQDADKRVSERAELSQAYVRAVRDHNGDDAALYQVKSERAARLADERMRATRERVERDVQERLSAVREREERGARERFRSNYSEFPNSSRRRGASRGWDDSRGGGIDWDW
;
A
#
# COMPACT_ATOMS: atom_id res chain seq x y z
N MET A 1 -47.38 -1.08 -56.99
CA MET A 1 -48.41 -0.38 -56.20
C MET A 1 -49.62 -1.34 -56.13
N SER A 2 -49.66 -2.21 -55.16
CA SER A 2 -50.82 -3.02 -54.81
C SER A 2 -51.71 -2.17 -53.91
N VAL A 3 -52.80 -1.63 -54.48
CA VAL A 3 -53.91 -1.13 -53.69
C VAL A 3 -54.39 -2.33 -52.86
N THR A 4 -54.24 -2.27 -51.56
CA THR A 4 -54.69 -3.37 -50.72
C THR A 4 -56.19 -3.43 -50.75
N VAL A 5 -56.80 -4.63 -50.69
CA VAL A 5 -58.22 -4.83 -50.55
C VAL A 5 -58.84 -3.91 -49.48
N ALA A 6 -58.07 -3.60 -48.45
CA ALA A 6 -58.41 -2.63 -47.41
C ALA A 6 -58.61 -1.19 -47.92
N ASP A 7 -57.75 -0.71 -48.82
CA ASP A 7 -57.86 0.65 -49.37
C ASP A 7 -59.04 0.76 -50.31
N GLU A 8 -59.36 -0.31 -51.03
CA GLU A 8 -60.50 -0.38 -51.87
C GLU A 8 -61.84 -0.45 -51.14
N LEU A 9 -61.86 -1.20 -50.02
CA LEU A 9 -62.99 -1.25 -49.10
C LEU A 9 -63.20 0.09 -48.39
N ARG A 10 -62.15 0.77 -47.97
CA ARG A 10 -62.22 2.15 -47.38
C ARG A 10 -62.81 3.15 -48.43
N ARG A 11 -62.42 3.04 -49.69
CA ARG A 11 -62.92 3.93 -50.78
C ARG A 11 -64.36 3.70 -51.05
N VAL A 12 -64.89 2.46 -51.03
CA VAL A 12 -66.26 2.11 -51.28
C VAL A 12 -67.23 2.41 -50.16
N TRP A 13 -66.72 2.34 -48.88
CA TRP A 13 -67.56 2.42 -47.65
C TRP A 13 -67.35 3.71 -46.85
N GLY A 14 -66.51 4.63 -47.32
CA GLY A 14 -66.20 5.92 -46.64
C GLY A 14 -67.39 6.88 -46.55
N GLY A 15 -68.57 6.47 -46.82
CA GLY A 15 -69.80 7.26 -46.81
C GLY A 15 -70.88 6.84 -45.77
N VAL A 16 -70.50 6.05 -44.74
CA VAL A 16 -71.45 5.63 -43.67
C VAL A 16 -71.81 6.81 -42.80
N ARG A 17 -73.09 7.17 -42.65
CA ARG A 17 -73.59 8.33 -41.93
C ARG A 17 -73.51 8.11 -40.43
N VAL A 18 -73.26 9.19 -39.67
CA VAL A 18 -73.15 9.23 -38.19
C VAL A 18 -74.39 8.70 -37.50
N ASP A 19 -75.57 8.85 -38.12
CA ASP A 19 -76.85 8.37 -37.58
C ASP A 19 -76.95 6.84 -37.46
N ASP A 20 -76.32 6.12 -38.37
CA ASP A 20 -76.26 4.67 -38.39
C ASP A 20 -75.34 4.14 -37.27
N VAL A 21 -74.32 4.92 -36.92
CA VAL A 21 -73.38 4.61 -35.84
C VAL A 21 -74.06 4.71 -34.47
N CYS A 22 -74.90 5.71 -34.25
CA CYS A 22 -75.66 5.87 -33.00
C CYS A 22 -76.72 4.77 -32.77
N ALA A 23 -77.36 4.30 -33.84
CA ALA A 23 -78.30 3.21 -33.77
C ALA A 23 -77.59 1.88 -33.38
N VAL A 24 -76.39 1.67 -33.90
CA VAL A 24 -75.56 0.50 -33.63
C VAL A 24 -75.00 0.55 -32.18
N ASP A 25 -74.55 1.70 -31.70
CA ASP A 25 -74.08 1.83 -30.31
C ASP A 25 -75.21 1.56 -29.31
N ARG A 26 -76.43 1.95 -29.61
CA ARG A 26 -77.60 1.67 -28.78
C ARG A 26 -77.95 0.18 -28.76
N ALA A 27 -77.85 -0.50 -29.90
CA ALA A 27 -78.09 -1.96 -29.99
C ALA A 27 -76.99 -2.78 -29.26
N LEU A 28 -75.75 -2.31 -29.25
CA LEU A 28 -74.61 -2.93 -28.52
C LEU A 28 -74.75 -2.81 -27.00
N ARG A 29 -75.30 -1.71 -26.51
CA ARG A 29 -75.55 -1.51 -25.05
C ARG A 29 -76.69 -2.37 -24.52
N THR A 30 -77.64 -2.81 -25.40
CA THR A 30 -78.79 -3.61 -25.03
C THR A 30 -78.59 -5.13 -25.08
N GLY A 31 -77.38 -5.61 -25.40
CA GLY A 31 -77.01 -7.03 -25.25
C GLY A 31 -77.65 -8.00 -26.23
N SER A 32 -78.29 -7.54 -27.30
CA SER A 32 -78.86 -8.45 -28.33
C SER A 32 -77.74 -9.15 -29.10
N GLU A 33 -77.80 -10.49 -29.21
CA GLU A 33 -76.91 -11.31 -30.03
C GLU A 33 -76.98 -10.85 -31.50
N LEU A 34 -76.00 -10.11 -31.92
CA LEU A 34 -75.86 -9.64 -33.29
C LEU A 34 -75.17 -10.71 -34.15
N ASN A 35 -75.93 -11.62 -34.69
CA ASN A 35 -75.53 -12.48 -35.80
C ASN A 35 -75.57 -11.62 -37.09
N ARG A 36 -74.54 -10.79 -37.34
CA ARG A 36 -74.56 -9.77 -38.40
C ARG A 36 -73.97 -10.27 -39.66
N SER A 37 -74.59 -9.80 -40.78
CA SER A 37 -74.06 -10.01 -42.12
C SER A 37 -72.62 -9.43 -42.26
N PRO A 38 -71.81 -9.93 -43.20
CA PRO A 38 -70.49 -9.37 -43.49
C PRO A 38 -70.50 -7.87 -43.76
N VAL A 39 -71.60 -7.36 -44.33
CA VAL A 39 -71.79 -5.96 -44.65
C VAL A 39 -71.95 -5.08 -43.42
N GLU A 40 -72.72 -5.54 -42.44
CA GLU A 40 -72.87 -4.86 -41.14
C GLU A 40 -71.55 -4.88 -40.35
N MET A 41 -70.81 -5.97 -40.41
CA MET A 41 -69.48 -6.04 -39.78
C MET A 41 -68.51 -5.06 -40.41
N ALA A 42 -68.52 -4.88 -41.71
CA ALA A 42 -67.71 -3.89 -42.43
C ALA A 42 -67.95 -2.47 -41.91
N SER A 43 -69.20 -2.09 -41.59
CA SER A 43 -69.49 -0.75 -41.06
C SER A 43 -68.81 -0.48 -39.73
N TYR A 44 -68.59 -1.50 -38.89
CA TYR A 44 -67.82 -1.36 -37.64
C TYR A 44 -66.33 -1.36 -37.87
N VAL A 45 -65.82 -2.19 -38.78
CA VAL A 45 -64.40 -2.28 -39.10
C VAL A 45 -63.88 -0.98 -39.68
N PHE A 46 -64.65 -0.28 -40.48
CA PHE A 46 -64.31 0.98 -41.15
C PHE A 46 -64.89 2.22 -40.45
N ALA A 47 -65.46 2.09 -39.25
CA ALA A 47 -65.97 3.22 -38.50
C ALA A 47 -64.85 4.21 -38.15
N SER A 48 -65.16 5.51 -38.20
CA SER A 48 -64.22 6.56 -37.77
C SER A 48 -63.93 6.49 -36.27
N ASP A 49 -64.86 6.03 -35.45
CA ASP A 49 -64.71 5.86 -34.00
C ASP A 49 -63.94 4.58 -33.66
N PRO A 50 -62.76 4.70 -32.99
CA PRO A 50 -61.99 3.54 -32.56
C PRO A 50 -62.75 2.60 -31.62
N SER A 51 -63.72 3.10 -30.88
CA SER A 51 -64.52 2.27 -29.94
C SER A 51 -65.34 1.22 -30.68
N LEU A 52 -65.87 1.58 -31.84
CA LEU A 52 -66.63 0.67 -32.70
C LEU A 52 -65.71 -0.34 -33.40
N ARG A 53 -64.57 0.08 -33.89
CA ARG A 53 -63.57 -0.82 -34.47
C ARG A 53 -63.04 -1.79 -33.44
N ARG A 54 -62.90 -1.36 -32.18
CA ARG A 54 -62.49 -2.23 -31.07
C ARG A 54 -63.54 -3.30 -30.74
N VAL A 55 -64.82 -2.96 -30.83
CA VAL A 55 -65.91 -3.96 -30.68
C VAL A 55 -65.88 -4.97 -31.80
N ALA A 56 -65.69 -4.57 -33.04
CA ALA A 56 -65.51 -5.48 -34.16
C ALA A 56 -64.31 -6.41 -33.98
N ALA A 57 -63.18 -5.87 -33.53
CA ALA A 57 -61.94 -6.60 -33.26
C ALA A 57 -62.12 -7.74 -32.24
N GLY A 58 -63.03 -7.60 -31.27
CA GLY A 58 -63.31 -8.60 -30.23
C GLY A 58 -64.34 -9.69 -30.62
N ARG A 59 -64.94 -9.61 -31.84
CA ARG A 59 -65.97 -10.55 -32.28
C ARG A 59 -65.42 -11.87 -32.81
N ARG A 60 -65.91 -13.05 -32.31
CA ARG A 60 -65.42 -14.38 -32.72
C ARG A 60 -65.58 -14.71 -34.21
N ASN A 61 -66.57 -14.17 -34.88
CA ASN A 61 -66.89 -14.48 -36.26
C ASN A 61 -66.36 -13.45 -37.27
N LEU A 62 -65.25 -12.78 -36.96
CA LEU A 62 -64.60 -11.81 -37.86
C LEU A 62 -63.98 -12.56 -39.04
N SER A 63 -64.16 -12.06 -40.29
CA SER A 63 -63.50 -12.67 -41.46
C SER A 63 -62.01 -12.40 -41.47
N GLY A 64 -61.22 -13.27 -42.10
CA GLY A 64 -59.73 -13.11 -42.17
C GLY A 64 -59.30 -11.80 -42.78
N VAL A 65 -60.01 -11.30 -43.78
CA VAL A 65 -59.72 -9.98 -44.41
C VAL A 65 -59.87 -8.84 -43.39
N PHE A 66 -60.92 -8.87 -42.57
CA PHE A 66 -61.14 -7.86 -41.54
C PHE A 66 -60.16 -7.98 -40.35
N VAL A 67 -59.68 -9.20 -40.09
CA VAL A 67 -58.60 -9.41 -39.12
C VAL A 67 -57.35 -8.65 -39.54
N ASP A 68 -56.90 -8.79 -40.80
CA ASP A 68 -55.72 -8.11 -41.28
C ASP A 68 -55.92 -6.59 -41.40
N VAL A 69 -57.11 -6.11 -41.77
CA VAL A 69 -57.45 -4.68 -41.79
C VAL A 69 -57.34 -4.08 -40.38
N LEU A 70 -57.91 -4.70 -39.36
CA LEU A 70 -57.86 -4.22 -37.98
C LEU A 70 -56.50 -4.44 -37.33
N ALA A 71 -55.68 -5.35 -37.84
CA ALA A 71 -54.29 -5.49 -37.46
C ALA A 71 -53.42 -4.26 -37.83
N GLY A 72 -53.80 -3.56 -38.90
CA GLY A 72 -53.20 -2.30 -39.32
C GLY A 72 -53.85 -1.05 -38.69
N ASP A 73 -54.70 -1.16 -37.69
CA ASP A 73 -55.40 -0.03 -37.06
C ASP A 73 -54.46 0.91 -36.31
N ASP A 74 -54.62 2.22 -36.48
CA ASP A 74 -53.82 3.23 -35.80
C ASP A 74 -54.05 3.26 -34.27
N ASN A 75 -55.22 2.78 -33.84
CA ASN A 75 -55.57 2.76 -32.41
C ASN A 75 -55.09 1.47 -31.75
N GLU A 76 -54.16 1.62 -30.80
CA GLU A 76 -53.59 0.51 -30.05
C GLU A 76 -54.66 -0.37 -29.35
N GLY A 77 -55.73 0.24 -28.86
CA GLY A 77 -56.79 -0.47 -28.19
C GLY A 77 -57.58 -1.41 -29.11
N VAL A 78 -57.66 -1.08 -30.40
CA VAL A 78 -58.27 -1.92 -31.44
C VAL A 78 -57.39 -3.13 -31.71
N VAL A 79 -56.13 -2.92 -31.94
CA VAL A 79 -55.14 -4.00 -32.20
C VAL A 79 -55.03 -4.93 -30.99
N VAL A 80 -54.98 -4.40 -29.76
CA VAL A 80 -55.00 -5.21 -28.52
C VAL A 80 -56.24 -6.08 -28.43
N ALA A 81 -57.43 -5.55 -28.76
CA ALA A 81 -58.68 -6.33 -28.75
C ALA A 81 -58.66 -7.43 -29.81
N LEU A 82 -58.14 -7.13 -30.99
CA LEU A 82 -57.96 -8.07 -32.06
C LEU A 82 -57.04 -9.23 -31.69
N LEU A 83 -55.86 -8.91 -31.16
CA LEU A 83 -54.88 -9.93 -30.77
C LEU A 83 -55.36 -10.83 -29.62
N ARG A 84 -56.20 -10.35 -28.73
CA ARG A 84 -56.81 -11.17 -27.70
C ARG A 84 -57.82 -12.17 -28.23
N ALA A 85 -58.49 -11.85 -29.34
CA ALA A 85 -59.56 -12.69 -29.89
C ALA A 85 -59.07 -13.52 -31.09
N HIS A 86 -58.10 -13.06 -31.89
CA HIS A 86 -57.75 -13.58 -33.20
C HIS A 86 -56.22 -13.59 -33.48
N ALA A 87 -55.37 -13.64 -32.47
CA ALA A 87 -53.93 -13.60 -32.66
C ALA A 87 -53.42 -14.70 -33.61
N ASP A 88 -54.03 -15.88 -33.59
CA ASP A 88 -53.75 -17.04 -34.46
C ASP A 88 -54.14 -16.85 -35.94
N ARG A 89 -55.05 -15.92 -36.22
CA ARG A 89 -55.62 -15.67 -37.54
C ARG A 89 -55.03 -14.47 -38.25
N VAL A 90 -54.23 -13.64 -37.59
CA VAL A 90 -53.51 -12.50 -38.18
C VAL A 90 -52.44 -13.02 -39.13
N SER A 91 -52.38 -12.50 -40.37
CA SER A 91 -51.38 -12.91 -41.35
C SER A 91 -49.95 -12.52 -40.90
N ASP A 92 -48.94 -13.25 -41.36
CA ASP A 92 -47.56 -13.00 -41.03
C ASP A 92 -47.09 -11.58 -41.51
N GLY A 93 -47.65 -11.09 -42.60
CA GLY A 93 -47.38 -9.73 -43.08
C GLY A 93 -47.91 -8.66 -42.12
N ALA A 94 -49.17 -8.82 -41.67
CA ALA A 94 -49.77 -7.91 -40.68
C ALA A 94 -49.07 -8.00 -39.31
N LEU A 95 -48.65 -9.18 -38.91
CA LEU A 95 -47.85 -9.35 -37.69
C LEU A 95 -46.49 -8.65 -37.76
N ALA A 96 -45.80 -8.73 -38.90
CA ALA A 96 -44.55 -8.03 -39.12
C ALA A 96 -44.71 -6.51 -38.93
N GLU A 97 -45.80 -5.94 -39.45
CA GLU A 97 -46.09 -4.52 -39.26
C GLU A 97 -46.42 -4.18 -37.81
N ILE A 98 -47.20 -5.02 -37.11
CA ILE A 98 -47.49 -4.86 -35.68
C ILE A 98 -46.21 -4.84 -34.87
N ILE A 99 -45.27 -5.75 -35.12
CA ILE A 99 -43.99 -5.82 -34.46
C ILE A 99 -43.14 -4.58 -34.74
N ARG A 100 -43.10 -4.12 -35.98
CA ARG A 100 -42.39 -2.88 -36.41
C ARG A 100 -42.92 -1.62 -35.73
N TRP A 101 -44.19 -1.58 -35.31
CA TRP A 101 -44.76 -0.43 -34.60
C TRP A 101 -44.17 -0.21 -33.20
N ARG A 102 -43.41 -1.14 -32.67
CA ARG A 102 -42.73 -1.06 -31.36
C ARG A 102 -43.66 -0.69 -30.18
N ARG A 103 -44.92 -1.00 -30.27
CA ARG A 103 -45.90 -0.73 -29.19
C ARG A 103 -45.88 -1.84 -28.18
N LEU A 104 -45.16 -1.63 -27.03
CA LEU A 104 -44.92 -2.63 -26.00
C LEU A 104 -46.18 -3.37 -25.57
N ARG A 105 -47.31 -2.66 -25.41
CA ARG A 105 -48.59 -3.24 -24.98
C ARG A 105 -49.13 -4.20 -26.00
N VAL A 106 -49.03 -3.84 -27.28
CA VAL A 106 -49.50 -4.67 -28.41
C VAL A 106 -48.63 -5.93 -28.51
N THR A 107 -47.32 -5.74 -28.51
CA THR A 107 -46.34 -6.84 -28.56
C THR A 107 -46.51 -7.79 -27.37
N LYS A 108 -46.76 -7.28 -26.17
CA LYS A 108 -47.06 -8.12 -24.99
C LYS A 108 -48.28 -9.01 -25.22
N VAL A 109 -49.38 -8.44 -25.71
CA VAL A 109 -50.61 -9.18 -25.97
C VAL A 109 -50.41 -10.21 -27.10
N LEU A 110 -49.61 -9.85 -28.11
CA LEU A 110 -49.28 -10.78 -29.20
C LEU A 110 -48.52 -12.00 -28.68
N VAL A 111 -47.46 -11.80 -27.88
CA VAL A 111 -46.66 -12.90 -27.28
C VAL A 111 -47.50 -13.76 -26.33
N GLU A 112 -48.50 -13.17 -25.67
CA GLU A 112 -49.40 -13.89 -24.73
C GLU A 112 -50.43 -14.77 -25.44
N ASN A 113 -50.77 -14.47 -26.69
CA ASN A 113 -51.89 -15.11 -27.39
C ASN A 113 -51.49 -15.88 -28.66
N ARG A 114 -50.19 -15.84 -29.07
CA ARG A 114 -49.73 -16.57 -30.25
C ARG A 114 -48.30 -17.06 -30.10
N LEU A 115 -47.99 -18.26 -30.57
CA LEU A 115 -46.62 -18.71 -30.79
C LEU A 115 -46.04 -18.00 -32.00
N LEU A 116 -44.94 -17.30 -31.79
CA LEU A 116 -44.23 -16.56 -32.81
C LEU A 116 -43.21 -17.46 -33.52
N THR A 117 -43.06 -17.27 -34.85
CA THR A 117 -42.02 -17.94 -35.61
C THR A 117 -40.64 -17.36 -35.33
N ASP A 118 -39.58 -18.10 -35.66
CA ASP A 118 -38.17 -17.65 -35.52
C ASP A 118 -37.97 -16.27 -36.14
N TRP A 119 -38.50 -16.05 -37.35
CA TRP A 119 -38.37 -14.77 -38.02
C TRP A 119 -39.09 -13.64 -37.28
N GLN A 120 -40.30 -13.89 -36.74
CA GLN A 120 -41.06 -12.90 -35.97
C GLN A 120 -40.36 -12.52 -34.66
N ILE A 121 -39.78 -13.49 -33.95
CA ILE A 121 -38.98 -13.26 -32.75
C ILE A 121 -37.72 -12.49 -33.11
N SER A 122 -37.03 -12.85 -34.18
CA SER A 122 -35.83 -12.17 -34.67
C SER A 122 -36.10 -10.70 -35.01
N VAL A 123 -37.21 -10.42 -35.75
CA VAL A 123 -37.62 -9.04 -36.08
C VAL A 123 -38.01 -8.26 -34.82
N MET A 124 -38.71 -8.86 -33.88
CA MET A 124 -39.04 -8.24 -32.59
C MET A 124 -37.79 -7.81 -31.85
N GLY A 125 -36.72 -8.62 -31.92
CA GLY A 125 -35.43 -8.34 -31.31
C GLY A 125 -34.64 -7.23 -32.00
N LEU A 126 -34.73 -7.08 -33.34
CA LEU A 126 -33.92 -6.12 -34.09
C LEU A 126 -34.16 -4.65 -33.74
N ASP A 127 -35.37 -4.34 -33.30
CA ASP A 127 -35.79 -2.96 -33.09
C ASP A 127 -35.52 -2.40 -31.69
N LEU A 128 -34.95 -3.21 -30.81
CA LEU A 128 -34.72 -2.83 -29.42
C LEU A 128 -33.28 -2.38 -29.11
N MET A 129 -32.38 -2.38 -30.11
CA MET A 129 -30.99 -1.99 -29.94
C MET A 129 -30.77 -0.49 -30.20
N ARG A 130 -30.52 0.27 -29.14
CA ARG A 130 -29.77 1.52 -29.14
C ARG A 130 -28.56 1.38 -28.25
N ASP A 131 -27.46 2.02 -28.67
CA ASP A 131 -26.16 1.95 -28.01
C ASP A 131 -26.25 2.46 -26.57
N PRO A 132 -25.72 1.74 -25.56
CA PRO A 132 -25.72 2.19 -24.17
C PRO A 132 -24.99 3.53 -23.95
N GLU A 133 -24.06 3.90 -24.83
CA GLU A 133 -23.30 5.15 -24.74
C GLU A 133 -24.16 6.40 -24.96
N ASP A 134 -25.31 6.27 -25.64
CA ASP A 134 -26.24 7.37 -25.85
C ASP A 134 -27.13 7.68 -24.62
N TYR A 135 -27.11 6.85 -23.59
CA TYR A 135 -28.05 6.96 -22.45
C TYR A 135 -27.90 8.25 -21.65
N GLU A 136 -26.68 8.75 -21.50
CA GLU A 136 -26.43 9.99 -20.73
C GLU A 136 -26.83 11.27 -21.49
N LEU A 137 -26.87 11.20 -22.82
CA LEU A 137 -27.27 12.30 -23.69
C LEU A 137 -28.78 12.31 -23.96
N MET A 138 -29.52 11.30 -23.52
CA MET A 138 -30.95 11.15 -23.78
C MET A 138 -31.79 12.13 -22.95
N ARG A 139 -32.80 12.70 -23.58
CA ARG A 139 -33.83 13.51 -22.93
C ARG A 139 -34.71 12.67 -21.99
N PRO A 140 -35.42 13.25 -21.01
CA PRO A 140 -36.20 12.48 -20.03
C PRO A 140 -37.18 11.48 -20.60
N TRP A 141 -37.83 11.80 -21.73
CA TRP A 141 -38.75 10.90 -22.41
C TRP A 141 -38.02 9.74 -23.16
N GLU A 142 -36.79 9.96 -23.59
CA GLU A 142 -35.95 8.93 -24.18
C GLU A 142 -35.45 7.93 -23.11
N ARG A 143 -35.20 8.40 -21.87
CA ARG A 143 -34.91 7.53 -20.73
C ARG A 143 -36.10 6.67 -20.32
N GLU A 144 -37.32 7.17 -20.47
CA GLU A 144 -38.54 6.37 -20.30
C GLU A 144 -38.59 5.26 -21.37
N SER A 145 -38.21 5.58 -22.60
CA SER A 145 -38.08 4.60 -23.68
C SER A 145 -37.01 3.56 -23.40
N ALA A 146 -35.88 3.92 -22.80
CA ALA A 146 -34.84 2.97 -22.42
C ALA A 146 -35.29 1.99 -21.30
N ARG A 147 -36.14 2.42 -20.35
CA ARG A 147 -36.82 1.51 -19.41
C ARG A 147 -37.79 0.55 -20.12
N LEU A 148 -38.24 0.89 -21.34
CA LEU A 148 -39.04 0.01 -22.17
C LEU A 148 -38.18 -1.10 -22.82
N PHE A 149 -36.86 -0.91 -22.99
CA PHE A 149 -35.94 -1.94 -23.49
C PHE A 149 -35.88 -3.15 -22.53
N GLU A 150 -35.72 -2.93 -21.22
CA GLU A 150 -35.74 -4.02 -20.24
C GLU A 150 -37.05 -4.83 -20.29
N LYS A 151 -38.15 -4.17 -20.67
CA LYS A 151 -39.45 -4.82 -20.88
C LYS A 151 -39.49 -5.54 -22.23
N GLY A 152 -38.78 -5.04 -23.25
CA GLY A 152 -38.65 -5.69 -24.56
C GLY A 152 -37.92 -7.01 -24.48
N ASP A 153 -36.76 -7.06 -23.84
CA ASP A 153 -35.98 -8.29 -23.59
C ASP A 153 -36.83 -9.33 -22.83
N ALA A 154 -37.63 -8.89 -21.86
CA ALA A 154 -38.55 -9.78 -21.15
C ALA A 154 -39.63 -10.38 -22.07
N LEU A 155 -40.06 -9.66 -23.11
CA LEU A 155 -41.01 -10.19 -24.11
C LEU A 155 -40.33 -11.18 -25.04
N VAL A 156 -39.10 -10.95 -25.46
CA VAL A 156 -38.31 -11.91 -26.25
C VAL A 156 -38.14 -13.19 -25.46
N VAL A 157 -37.69 -13.10 -24.18
CA VAL A 157 -37.56 -14.26 -23.29
C VAL A 157 -38.86 -14.99 -23.12
N ARG A 158 -39.99 -14.28 -23.01
CA ARG A 158 -41.32 -14.90 -22.90
C ARG A 158 -41.72 -15.66 -24.15
N ALA A 159 -41.44 -15.09 -25.33
CA ALA A 159 -41.69 -15.74 -26.63
C ALA A 159 -40.84 -17.03 -26.76
N LEU A 160 -39.57 -16.96 -26.38
CA LEU A 160 -38.66 -18.11 -26.37
C LEU A 160 -39.15 -19.21 -25.43
N SER A 161 -39.58 -18.85 -24.21
CA SER A 161 -40.14 -19.81 -23.25
C SER A 161 -41.43 -20.43 -23.78
N ALA A 162 -42.34 -19.66 -24.35
CA ALA A 162 -43.59 -20.18 -24.91
C ALA A 162 -43.36 -21.21 -26.05
N ARG A 163 -42.35 -20.99 -26.90
CA ARG A 163 -41.93 -21.95 -27.93
C ARG A 163 -41.37 -23.24 -27.33
N LEU A 164 -40.51 -23.10 -26.33
CA LEU A 164 -39.93 -24.25 -25.65
C LEU A 164 -41.00 -25.08 -24.94
N ASP A 165 -41.91 -24.42 -24.20
CA ASP A 165 -43.05 -25.07 -23.50
C ASP A 165 -44.01 -25.79 -24.49
N ALA A 166 -44.13 -25.30 -25.72
CA ALA A 166 -44.93 -25.93 -26.79
C ALA A 166 -44.22 -27.13 -27.46
N GLY A 167 -42.97 -27.43 -27.10
CA GLY A 167 -42.16 -28.48 -27.72
C GLY A 167 -41.63 -28.16 -29.11
N ASP A 168 -41.66 -26.89 -29.51
CA ASP A 168 -41.17 -26.39 -30.79
C ASP A 168 -40.12 -25.28 -30.56
N PRO A 169 -38.92 -25.65 -30.09
CA PRO A 169 -37.89 -24.68 -29.73
C PRO A 169 -37.45 -23.88 -30.95
N VAL A 170 -37.03 -22.61 -30.69
CA VAL A 170 -36.46 -21.72 -31.69
C VAL A 170 -35.15 -22.30 -32.21
N SER A 171 -34.83 -22.09 -33.49
CA SER A 171 -33.61 -22.62 -34.10
C SER A 171 -32.36 -22.06 -33.43
N ALA A 172 -31.29 -22.86 -33.41
CA ALA A 172 -30.02 -22.50 -32.77
C ALA A 172 -29.43 -21.21 -33.39
N GLY A 173 -29.54 -21.03 -34.71
CA GLY A 173 -29.03 -19.82 -35.38
C GLY A 173 -29.80 -18.55 -35.01
N THR A 174 -31.15 -18.63 -34.89
CA THR A 174 -31.96 -17.51 -34.39
C THR A 174 -31.63 -17.18 -32.94
N LEU A 175 -31.39 -18.20 -32.10
CA LEU A 175 -31.06 -18.02 -30.72
C LEU A 175 -29.67 -17.37 -30.52
N GLU A 176 -28.70 -17.76 -31.36
CA GLU A 176 -27.36 -17.15 -31.39
C GLU A 176 -27.44 -15.67 -31.75
N ASP A 177 -28.21 -15.35 -32.78
CA ASP A 177 -28.46 -14.01 -33.26
C ASP A 177 -29.13 -13.12 -32.20
N LEU A 178 -30.11 -13.66 -31.48
CA LEU A 178 -30.77 -12.97 -30.39
C LEU A 178 -29.83 -12.79 -29.18
N ALA A 179 -29.03 -13.78 -28.83
CA ALA A 179 -28.06 -13.70 -27.75
C ALA A 179 -27.00 -12.63 -28.05
N ALA A 180 -26.52 -12.57 -29.29
CA ALA A 180 -25.54 -11.56 -29.73
C ALA A 180 -26.10 -10.13 -29.66
N ARG A 181 -27.38 -9.96 -29.97
CA ARG A 181 -28.00 -8.62 -30.05
C ARG A 181 -28.56 -8.12 -28.73
N HIS A 182 -29.15 -8.99 -27.92
CA HIS A 182 -29.85 -8.61 -26.68
C HIS A 182 -29.01 -8.68 -25.44
N GLY A 183 -27.94 -9.48 -25.38
CA GLY A 183 -27.16 -9.69 -24.17
C GLY A 183 -28.03 -10.04 -22.94
N GLY A 184 -27.76 -9.48 -21.81
CA GLY A 184 -28.55 -9.47 -20.58
C GLY A 184 -29.51 -10.66 -20.35
N ARG A 185 -30.81 -10.40 -20.40
CA ARG A 185 -31.87 -11.41 -20.08
C ARG A 185 -31.97 -12.54 -21.10
N VAL A 186 -31.74 -12.25 -22.37
CA VAL A 186 -31.78 -13.28 -23.44
C VAL A 186 -30.57 -14.20 -23.29
N ALA A 187 -29.38 -13.64 -23.07
CA ALA A 187 -28.18 -14.40 -22.83
C ALA A 187 -28.32 -15.28 -21.57
N MET A 188 -28.88 -14.75 -20.48
CA MET A 188 -29.20 -15.52 -19.26
C MET A 188 -30.17 -16.66 -19.55
N TRP A 189 -31.20 -16.42 -20.37
CA TRP A 189 -32.15 -17.45 -20.76
C TRP A 189 -31.46 -18.57 -21.55
N CYS A 190 -30.59 -18.23 -22.50
CA CYS A 190 -29.80 -19.22 -23.25
C CYS A 190 -28.95 -20.11 -22.36
N VAL A 191 -28.27 -19.54 -21.37
CA VAL A 191 -27.46 -20.33 -20.40
C VAL A 191 -28.36 -21.22 -19.54
N LYS A 192 -29.51 -20.71 -19.09
CA LYS A 192 -30.46 -21.46 -18.27
C LYS A 192 -31.01 -22.69 -18.98
N HIS A 193 -31.27 -22.59 -20.27
CA HIS A 193 -31.85 -23.66 -21.11
C HIS A 193 -30.81 -24.33 -22.03
N ALA A 194 -29.53 -24.29 -21.66
CA ALA A 194 -28.45 -24.87 -22.46
C ALA A 194 -28.61 -26.35 -22.76
N ASP A 195 -29.24 -27.11 -21.85
CA ASP A 195 -29.51 -28.55 -22.02
C ASP A 195 -30.58 -28.82 -23.09
N ASP A 196 -31.58 -27.93 -23.20
CA ASP A 196 -32.67 -28.03 -24.15
C ASP A 196 -32.22 -27.75 -25.61
N TYR A 197 -31.16 -26.97 -25.77
CA TYR A 197 -30.63 -26.52 -27.07
C TYR A 197 -29.33 -27.20 -27.47
N ALA A 198 -28.99 -28.34 -26.89
CA ALA A 198 -27.86 -29.20 -27.28
C ALA A 198 -26.59 -28.40 -27.70
N LEU A 199 -26.00 -27.66 -26.75
CA LEU A 199 -24.69 -27.00 -26.92
C LEU A 199 -24.58 -26.07 -28.15
N SER A 200 -25.64 -25.32 -28.44
CA SER A 200 -25.65 -24.36 -29.55
C SER A 200 -24.58 -23.28 -29.34
N ASP A 201 -24.07 -22.74 -30.45
CA ASP A 201 -23.18 -21.58 -30.42
C ASP A 201 -23.84 -20.36 -29.76
N ALA A 202 -25.18 -20.37 -29.64
CA ALA A 202 -25.93 -19.38 -28.88
C ALA A 202 -25.51 -19.27 -27.39
N VAL A 203 -25.26 -20.40 -26.71
CA VAL A 203 -24.75 -20.39 -25.32
C VAL A 203 -23.34 -19.83 -25.27
N LEU A 204 -22.51 -20.19 -26.24
CA LEU A 204 -21.13 -19.66 -26.35
C LEU A 204 -21.14 -18.15 -26.60
N THR A 205 -22.03 -17.69 -27.50
CA THR A 205 -22.23 -16.26 -27.77
C THR A 205 -22.77 -15.53 -26.53
N ALA A 206 -23.75 -16.11 -25.84
CA ALA A 206 -24.34 -15.55 -24.64
C ALA A 206 -23.30 -15.27 -23.53
N VAL A 207 -22.38 -16.20 -23.26
CA VAL A 207 -21.36 -16.02 -22.22
C VAL A 207 -20.24 -15.04 -22.63
N ARG A 208 -20.11 -14.75 -23.92
CA ARG A 208 -19.15 -13.73 -24.40
C ARG A 208 -19.72 -12.32 -24.34
N VAL A 209 -21.02 -12.15 -24.57
CA VAL A 209 -21.65 -10.83 -24.63
C VAL A 209 -22.24 -10.34 -23.32
N SER A 210 -22.42 -11.24 -22.33
CA SER A 210 -23.03 -10.91 -21.04
C SER A 210 -22.27 -11.52 -19.88
N GLU A 211 -21.76 -10.67 -19.00
CA GLU A 211 -21.10 -11.09 -17.76
C GLU A 211 -22.06 -11.87 -16.83
N ASP A 212 -23.33 -11.42 -16.73
CA ASP A 212 -24.34 -12.11 -15.91
C ASP A 212 -24.61 -13.53 -16.44
N ALA A 213 -24.68 -13.70 -17.77
CA ALA A 213 -24.81 -15.01 -18.37
C ALA A 213 -23.59 -15.89 -18.13
N ALA A 214 -22.39 -15.31 -18.22
CA ALA A 214 -21.15 -16.01 -17.94
C ALA A 214 -21.06 -16.43 -16.47
N LEU A 215 -21.46 -15.58 -15.52
CA LEU A 215 -21.55 -15.92 -14.09
C LEU A 215 -22.62 -16.99 -13.81
N ALA A 216 -23.74 -16.96 -14.53
CA ALA A 216 -24.75 -18.02 -14.44
C ALA A 216 -24.24 -19.36 -14.98
N ALA A 217 -23.38 -19.33 -16.01
CA ALA A 217 -22.73 -20.52 -16.53
C ALA A 217 -21.84 -21.22 -15.48
N VAL A 218 -21.20 -20.47 -14.61
CA VAL A 218 -20.40 -21.02 -13.51
C VAL A 218 -21.25 -21.87 -12.56
N ALA A 219 -22.47 -21.43 -12.26
CA ALA A 219 -23.38 -22.20 -11.40
C ALA A 219 -23.81 -23.56 -12.01
N ARG A 220 -23.54 -23.74 -13.30
CA ARG A 220 -23.81 -24.97 -14.08
C ARG A 220 -22.54 -25.63 -14.61
N GLU A 221 -21.39 -25.37 -13.99
CA GLU A 221 -20.08 -25.85 -14.50
C GLU A 221 -20.01 -27.37 -14.68
N GLU A 222 -20.77 -28.14 -13.92
CA GLU A 222 -20.80 -29.61 -14.04
C GLU A 222 -21.43 -30.09 -15.35
N THR A 223 -22.43 -29.37 -15.86
CA THR A 223 -23.21 -29.76 -17.05
C THR A 223 -22.73 -29.12 -18.34
N LEU A 224 -22.12 -27.93 -18.25
CA LEU A 224 -21.65 -27.19 -19.41
C LEU A 224 -20.28 -27.69 -19.89
N PRO A 225 -20.03 -27.72 -21.20
CA PRO A 225 -18.73 -28.14 -21.73
C PRO A 225 -17.65 -27.10 -21.49
N ASP A 226 -16.39 -27.57 -21.46
CA ASP A 226 -15.21 -26.77 -21.22
C ASP A 226 -15.12 -25.55 -22.15
N ARG A 227 -15.51 -25.69 -23.42
CA ARG A 227 -15.47 -24.58 -24.39
C ARG A 227 -16.26 -23.36 -23.95
N VAL A 228 -17.39 -23.56 -23.26
CA VAL A 228 -18.24 -22.47 -22.78
C VAL A 228 -17.59 -21.79 -21.57
N LEU A 229 -17.10 -22.56 -20.62
CA LEU A 229 -16.43 -22.02 -19.44
C LEU A 229 -15.12 -21.32 -19.83
N LEU A 230 -14.34 -21.89 -20.74
CA LEU A 230 -13.08 -21.28 -21.23
C LEU A 230 -13.35 -19.97 -21.98
N ALA A 231 -14.45 -19.89 -22.75
CA ALA A 231 -14.84 -18.65 -23.41
C ALA A 231 -15.25 -17.58 -22.38
N ALA A 232 -16.09 -17.93 -21.42
CA ALA A 232 -16.50 -17.04 -20.34
C ALA A 232 -15.32 -16.52 -19.52
N MET A 233 -14.38 -17.39 -19.18
CA MET A 233 -13.13 -17.04 -18.49
C MET A 233 -12.23 -16.12 -19.32
N GLY A 234 -12.21 -16.29 -20.63
CA GLY A 234 -11.42 -15.46 -21.55
C GLY A 234 -11.92 -14.02 -21.56
N GLU A 235 -13.22 -13.82 -21.66
CA GLU A 235 -13.84 -12.49 -21.74
C GLU A 235 -13.91 -11.78 -20.37
N TRP A 236 -14.27 -12.49 -19.29
CA TRP A 236 -14.61 -11.88 -18.00
C TRP A 236 -13.65 -12.29 -16.89
N GLU A 237 -12.92 -11.31 -16.33
CA GLU A 237 -12.01 -11.55 -15.18
C GLU A 237 -12.78 -12.06 -13.95
N SER A 238 -13.94 -11.49 -13.67
CA SER A 238 -14.81 -11.86 -12.55
C SER A 238 -15.23 -13.34 -12.59
N VAL A 239 -15.52 -13.82 -13.78
CA VAL A 239 -15.87 -15.24 -14.03
C VAL A 239 -14.68 -16.15 -13.76
N ALA A 240 -13.53 -15.81 -14.30
CA ALA A 240 -12.30 -16.56 -14.07
C ALA A 240 -11.92 -16.58 -12.58
N VAL A 241 -12.05 -15.45 -11.89
CA VAL A 241 -11.83 -15.35 -10.43
C VAL A 241 -12.84 -16.20 -9.66
N LYS A 242 -14.11 -16.19 -10.05
CA LYS A 242 -15.14 -16.98 -9.40
C LYS A 242 -14.90 -18.47 -9.57
N ILE A 243 -14.60 -18.94 -10.77
CA ILE A 243 -14.23 -20.33 -11.05
C ILE A 243 -12.98 -20.72 -10.24
N ALA A 244 -11.95 -19.87 -10.26
CA ALA A 244 -10.72 -20.12 -9.52
C ALA A 244 -10.96 -20.27 -8.01
N ARG A 245 -11.92 -19.54 -7.44
CA ARG A 245 -12.20 -19.54 -6.00
C ARG A 245 -13.18 -20.62 -5.57
N ASP A 246 -14.30 -20.73 -6.28
CA ASP A 246 -15.50 -21.40 -5.77
C ASP A 246 -15.70 -22.82 -6.34
N SER A 247 -15.11 -23.15 -7.51
CA SER A 247 -15.32 -24.46 -8.15
C SER A 247 -14.71 -25.60 -7.37
N VAL A 248 -15.47 -26.66 -7.18
CA VAL A 248 -15.04 -27.90 -6.52
C VAL A 248 -14.51 -28.87 -7.59
N GLY A 249 -13.21 -29.18 -7.56
CA GLY A 249 -12.64 -30.14 -8.50
C GLY A 249 -12.49 -29.59 -9.92
N LEU A 250 -11.51 -28.72 -10.14
CA LEU A 250 -11.25 -28.12 -11.45
C LEU A 250 -10.92 -29.15 -12.53
N ARG A 251 -11.63 -29.09 -13.65
CA ARG A 251 -11.32 -29.90 -14.84
C ARG A 251 -9.94 -29.54 -15.41
N PRO A 252 -9.19 -30.48 -15.98
CA PRO A 252 -7.81 -30.23 -16.45
C PRO A 252 -7.67 -29.04 -17.42
N SER A 253 -8.61 -28.89 -18.35
CA SER A 253 -8.65 -27.77 -19.31
C SER A 253 -8.79 -26.42 -18.62
N VAL A 254 -9.70 -26.31 -17.65
CA VAL A 254 -9.94 -25.12 -16.85
C VAL A 254 -8.74 -24.82 -15.96
N ARG A 255 -8.17 -25.84 -15.31
CA ARG A 255 -6.96 -25.72 -14.48
C ARG A 255 -5.77 -25.18 -15.29
N ASN A 256 -5.54 -25.75 -16.49
CA ASN A 256 -4.47 -25.29 -17.39
C ASN A 256 -4.70 -23.85 -17.84
N ARG A 257 -5.94 -23.46 -18.08
CA ARG A 257 -6.28 -22.06 -18.44
C ARG A 257 -6.01 -21.09 -17.29
N LEU A 258 -6.33 -21.47 -16.05
CA LEU A 258 -6.04 -20.67 -14.85
C LEU A 258 -4.53 -20.56 -14.61
N MET A 259 -3.79 -21.65 -14.77
CA MET A 259 -2.32 -21.64 -14.68
C MET A 259 -1.66 -20.75 -15.73
N GLY A 260 -2.25 -20.66 -16.92
CA GLY A 260 -1.77 -19.84 -18.03
C GLY A 260 -2.32 -18.42 -18.04
N ASP A 261 -3.14 -18.02 -17.07
CA ASP A 261 -3.71 -16.66 -17.02
C ASP A 261 -2.62 -15.65 -16.64
N ASP A 262 -2.73 -14.42 -17.13
CA ASP A 262 -1.82 -13.30 -16.83
C ASP A 262 -2.44 -12.27 -15.87
N ARG A 263 -3.74 -12.37 -15.63
CA ARG A 263 -4.48 -11.48 -14.71
C ARG A 263 -4.18 -11.82 -13.25
N GLY A 264 -3.57 -10.88 -12.54
CA GLY A 264 -3.09 -11.09 -11.16
C GLY A 264 -4.19 -11.52 -10.16
N LYS A 265 -5.43 -11.03 -10.33
CA LYS A 265 -6.56 -11.43 -9.48
C LYS A 265 -6.96 -12.89 -9.69
N VAL A 266 -6.95 -13.35 -10.95
CA VAL A 266 -7.26 -14.74 -11.30
C VAL A 266 -6.22 -15.68 -10.71
N LEU A 267 -4.93 -15.37 -10.93
CA LEU A 267 -3.82 -16.14 -10.37
C LEU A 267 -3.83 -16.17 -8.85
N SER A 268 -4.14 -15.04 -8.21
CA SER A 268 -4.25 -14.95 -6.75
C SER A 268 -5.40 -15.80 -6.20
N ALA A 269 -6.55 -15.77 -6.87
CA ALA A 269 -7.71 -16.60 -6.50
C ALA A 269 -7.39 -18.09 -6.68
N PHE A 270 -6.75 -18.47 -7.79
CA PHE A 270 -6.34 -19.85 -8.04
C PHE A 270 -5.30 -20.33 -7.03
N ALA A 271 -4.27 -19.52 -6.78
CA ALA A 271 -3.22 -19.84 -5.81
C ALA A 271 -3.72 -19.98 -4.37
N SER A 272 -4.88 -19.39 -4.03
CA SER A 272 -5.50 -19.51 -2.69
C SER A 272 -6.14 -20.87 -2.42
N ARG A 273 -6.34 -21.69 -3.45
CA ARG A 273 -7.00 -22.99 -3.33
C ARG A 273 -6.15 -24.00 -2.58
N ALA A 274 -6.82 -24.86 -1.82
CA ALA A 274 -6.14 -25.94 -1.08
C ALA A 274 -5.61 -27.09 -1.97
N ASP A 275 -6.22 -27.28 -3.16
CA ASP A 275 -5.90 -28.36 -4.10
C ASP A 275 -4.78 -28.01 -5.10
N VAL A 276 -4.17 -26.83 -5.01
CA VAL A 276 -3.01 -26.43 -5.81
C VAL A 276 -1.74 -27.01 -5.20
N SER A 277 -0.99 -27.75 -5.99
CA SER A 277 0.25 -28.40 -5.56
C SER A 277 1.39 -27.41 -5.33
N ASP A 278 2.35 -27.77 -4.50
CA ASP A 278 3.53 -26.94 -4.21
C ASP A 278 4.35 -26.58 -5.46
N ALA A 279 4.42 -27.50 -6.44
CA ALA A 279 5.09 -27.23 -7.72
C ALA A 279 4.37 -26.13 -8.51
N GLU A 280 3.04 -26.17 -8.57
CA GLU A 280 2.22 -25.13 -9.19
C GLU A 280 2.34 -23.81 -8.44
N LEU A 281 2.31 -23.85 -7.10
CA LEU A 281 2.47 -22.65 -6.26
C LEU A 281 3.83 -21.97 -6.51
N THR A 282 4.91 -22.74 -6.60
CA THR A 282 6.24 -22.20 -6.88
C THR A 282 6.29 -21.48 -8.23
N LEU A 283 5.62 -22.02 -9.25
CA LEU A 283 5.51 -21.38 -10.56
C LEU A 283 4.66 -20.11 -10.51
N LEU A 284 3.55 -20.14 -9.79
CA LEU A 284 2.63 -19.00 -9.69
C LEU A 284 3.23 -17.83 -8.92
N VAL A 285 3.92 -18.11 -7.82
CA VAL A 285 4.56 -17.12 -6.95
C VAL A 285 5.58 -16.27 -7.72
N SER A 286 6.30 -16.86 -8.69
CA SER A 286 7.30 -16.13 -9.49
C SER A 286 6.70 -15.09 -10.45
N ARG A 287 5.38 -15.12 -10.70
CA ARG A 287 4.72 -14.26 -11.68
C ARG A 287 4.30 -12.89 -11.14
N SER A 288 3.94 -12.82 -9.86
CA SER A 288 3.42 -11.57 -9.27
C SER A 288 3.51 -11.55 -7.76
N GLN A 289 3.84 -10.40 -7.19
CA GLN A 289 3.81 -10.18 -5.74
C GLN A 289 2.42 -10.38 -5.14
N SER A 290 1.34 -10.04 -5.86
CA SER A 290 -0.02 -10.26 -5.37
C SER A 290 -0.33 -11.74 -5.20
N VAL A 291 0.16 -12.58 -6.11
CA VAL A 291 0.04 -14.04 -6.02
C VAL A 291 0.87 -14.56 -4.85
N ALA A 292 2.13 -14.14 -4.73
CA ALA A 292 3.00 -14.53 -3.61
C ALA A 292 2.35 -14.18 -2.25
N ARG A 293 1.74 -12.99 -2.15
CA ARG A 293 1.02 -12.58 -0.95
C ARG A 293 -0.21 -13.45 -0.67
N SER A 294 -0.98 -13.79 -1.71
CA SER A 294 -2.14 -14.68 -1.57
C SER A 294 -1.71 -16.08 -1.09
N VAL A 295 -0.60 -16.60 -1.61
CA VAL A 295 -0.03 -17.87 -1.16
C VAL A 295 0.45 -17.78 0.29
N ALA A 296 1.13 -16.69 0.67
CA ALA A 296 1.59 -16.48 2.05
C ALA A 296 0.46 -16.45 3.07
N LEU A 297 -0.73 -15.98 2.67
CA LEU A 297 -1.92 -15.85 3.53
C LEU A 297 -2.82 -17.10 3.55
N ARG A 298 -2.44 -18.19 2.84
CA ARG A 298 -3.22 -19.44 2.85
C ARG A 298 -3.22 -20.07 4.25
N ASP A 299 -4.35 -20.63 4.64
CA ASP A 299 -4.46 -21.43 5.87
C ASP A 299 -3.82 -22.82 5.74
N ALA A 300 -3.78 -23.38 4.51
CA ALA A 300 -3.17 -24.66 4.25
C ALA A 300 -1.65 -24.63 4.47
N PRO A 301 -1.05 -25.68 5.03
CA PRO A 301 0.39 -25.77 5.20
C PRO A 301 1.11 -25.74 3.85
N LEU A 302 2.30 -25.14 3.82
CA LEU A 302 3.13 -25.00 2.66
C LEU A 302 4.45 -25.77 2.87
N SER A 303 4.99 -26.34 1.82
CA SER A 303 6.33 -26.92 1.88
C SER A 303 7.41 -25.84 2.05
N GLU A 304 8.56 -26.24 2.56
CA GLU A 304 9.72 -25.34 2.70
C GLU A 304 10.11 -24.70 1.35
N SER A 305 10.03 -25.45 0.27
CA SER A 305 10.34 -24.95 -1.09
C SER A 305 9.36 -23.88 -1.55
N ALA A 306 8.06 -24.07 -1.29
CA ALA A 306 7.04 -23.07 -1.61
C ALA A 306 7.20 -21.80 -0.75
N LEU A 307 7.47 -21.96 0.54
CA LEU A 307 7.72 -20.85 1.45
C LEU A 307 8.97 -20.04 1.06
N LEU A 308 10.07 -20.71 0.66
CA LEU A 308 11.27 -20.02 0.16
C LEU A 308 10.99 -19.26 -1.14
N ALA A 309 10.20 -19.84 -2.06
CA ALA A 309 9.77 -19.14 -3.26
C ALA A 309 8.96 -17.88 -2.93
N VAL A 310 8.02 -17.97 -1.95
CA VAL A 310 7.23 -16.83 -1.47
C VAL A 310 8.12 -15.75 -0.87
N VAL A 311 9.08 -16.12 0.00
CA VAL A 311 10.04 -15.17 0.60
C VAL A 311 10.83 -14.44 -0.48
N ASN A 312 11.27 -15.15 -1.52
CA ASN A 312 12.05 -14.54 -2.61
C ASN A 312 11.22 -13.60 -3.49
N ALA A 313 9.92 -13.84 -3.63
CA ALA A 313 9.03 -13.07 -4.48
C ALA A 313 8.42 -11.85 -3.79
N LEU A 314 8.32 -11.86 -2.47
CA LEU A 314 7.71 -10.76 -1.71
C LEU A 314 8.72 -9.67 -1.36
N ASP A 315 8.31 -8.41 -1.48
CA ASP A 315 9.05 -7.28 -0.90
C ASP A 315 8.80 -7.19 0.61
N ASP A 316 7.56 -7.40 1.05
CA ASP A 316 7.19 -7.47 2.46
C ASP A 316 6.93 -8.92 2.87
N VAL A 317 7.87 -9.51 3.60
CA VAL A 317 7.81 -10.90 4.08
C VAL A 317 7.01 -11.08 5.38
N SER A 318 6.40 -10.01 5.92
CA SER A 318 5.60 -10.03 7.16
C SER A 318 4.52 -11.12 7.18
N PRO A 319 3.79 -11.40 6.08
CA PRO A 319 2.82 -12.49 6.04
C PRO A 319 3.43 -13.87 6.32
N VAL A 320 4.65 -14.12 5.83
CA VAL A 320 5.36 -15.39 6.05
C VAL A 320 5.74 -15.53 7.52
N LEU A 321 6.20 -14.44 8.15
CA LEU A 321 6.57 -14.46 9.56
C LEU A 321 5.42 -14.82 10.51
N SER A 322 4.18 -14.65 10.08
CA SER A 322 2.99 -14.94 10.90
C SER A 322 2.54 -16.39 10.83
N ARG A 323 3.08 -17.18 9.92
CA ARG A 323 2.69 -18.56 9.69
C ARG A 323 3.25 -19.51 10.76
N PRO A 324 2.50 -20.56 11.12
CA PRO A 324 2.96 -21.58 12.08
C PRO A 324 3.94 -22.61 11.47
N ASP A 325 3.92 -22.80 10.15
CA ASP A 325 4.67 -23.82 9.40
C ASP A 325 6.03 -23.33 8.89
N VAL A 326 6.51 -22.19 9.37
CA VAL A 326 7.80 -21.62 8.96
C VAL A 326 8.95 -22.39 9.61
N THR A 327 9.80 -23.02 8.76
CA THR A 327 11.03 -23.68 9.21
C THR A 327 12.11 -22.65 9.56
N PRO A 328 13.11 -23.01 10.38
CA PRO A 328 14.25 -22.12 10.68
C PRO A 328 14.96 -21.59 9.43
N ARG A 329 15.07 -22.41 8.41
CA ARG A 329 15.70 -22.03 7.13
C ARG A 329 14.90 -20.96 6.40
N VAL A 330 13.58 -21.10 6.33
CA VAL A 330 12.68 -20.10 5.74
C VAL A 330 12.71 -18.81 6.55
N LEU A 331 12.69 -18.93 7.88
CA LEU A 331 12.78 -17.79 8.77
C LEU A 331 14.08 -17.02 8.58
N ALA A 332 15.21 -17.74 8.46
CA ALA A 332 16.52 -17.12 8.18
C ALA A 332 16.53 -16.37 6.85
N ALA A 333 15.98 -16.95 5.78
CA ALA A 333 15.85 -16.30 4.49
C ALA A 333 14.93 -15.06 4.55
N ALA A 334 13.82 -15.16 5.27
CA ALA A 334 12.93 -14.03 5.48
C ALA A 334 13.61 -12.90 6.25
N CYS A 335 14.45 -13.23 7.24
CA CYS A 335 15.19 -12.26 8.05
C CYS A 335 16.17 -11.41 7.26
N GLU A 336 16.65 -11.87 6.12
CA GLU A 336 17.47 -11.06 5.22
C GLU A 336 16.71 -9.90 4.57
N ARG A 337 15.38 -9.92 4.61
CA ARG A 337 14.48 -8.99 3.90
C ARG A 337 13.47 -8.29 4.81
N VAL A 338 13.40 -8.62 6.09
CA VAL A 338 12.47 -7.98 7.03
C VAL A 338 12.86 -6.52 7.30
N ASP A 339 11.86 -5.72 7.63
CA ASP A 339 12.05 -4.41 8.24
C ASP A 339 12.37 -4.51 9.75
N ALA A 340 12.61 -3.38 10.38
CA ALA A 340 12.94 -3.33 11.81
C ALA A 340 11.82 -3.88 12.72
N ASP A 341 10.56 -3.70 12.33
CA ASP A 341 9.42 -4.21 13.10
C ASP A 341 9.27 -5.74 12.96
N GLY A 342 9.48 -6.27 11.76
CA GLY A 342 9.58 -7.70 11.51
C GLY A 342 10.72 -8.34 12.30
N ALA A 343 11.89 -7.72 12.29
CA ALA A 343 13.06 -8.19 13.07
C ALA A 343 12.77 -8.22 14.57
N ARG A 344 12.13 -7.17 15.12
CA ARG A 344 11.74 -7.15 16.55
C ARG A 344 10.72 -8.24 16.88
N ARG A 345 9.78 -8.53 15.97
CA ARG A 345 8.82 -9.64 16.15
C ARG A 345 9.53 -11.00 16.18
N VAL A 346 10.48 -11.22 15.28
CA VAL A 346 11.32 -12.44 15.26
C VAL A 346 12.11 -12.55 16.55
N ALA A 347 12.79 -11.49 16.97
CA ALA A 347 13.59 -11.45 18.20
C ALA A 347 12.77 -11.78 19.47
N ARG A 348 11.49 -11.37 19.54
CA ARG A 348 10.59 -11.65 20.67
C ARG A 348 10.12 -13.11 20.76
N ARG A 349 10.28 -13.91 19.72
CA ARG A 349 9.86 -15.33 19.73
C ARG A 349 10.69 -16.20 20.69
N GLY A 350 11.84 -15.71 21.15
CA GLY A 350 12.64 -16.34 22.20
C GLY A 350 13.51 -17.54 21.76
N ASN A 351 13.18 -18.19 20.66
CA ASN A 351 13.96 -19.30 20.08
C ASN A 351 14.53 -18.86 18.72
N VAL A 352 15.43 -17.88 18.76
CA VAL A 352 16.14 -17.44 17.57
C VAL A 352 17.41 -18.26 17.45
N ASP A 353 17.44 -19.20 16.51
CA ASP A 353 18.62 -20.01 16.25
C ASP A 353 19.75 -19.20 15.55
N SER A 354 20.91 -19.79 15.48
CA SER A 354 22.09 -19.16 14.85
C SER A 354 21.88 -18.81 13.36
N ALA A 355 21.07 -19.58 12.65
CA ALA A 355 20.79 -19.33 11.23
C ALA A 355 19.91 -18.09 11.06
N VAL A 356 18.91 -17.90 11.91
CA VAL A 356 18.04 -16.72 11.94
C VAL A 356 18.83 -15.48 12.34
N ALA A 357 19.69 -15.59 13.35
CA ALA A 357 20.57 -14.49 13.74
C ALA A 357 21.52 -14.08 12.60
N ALA A 358 22.08 -15.05 11.89
CA ALA A 358 22.91 -14.80 10.72
C ALA A 358 22.11 -14.20 9.55
N GLY A 359 20.83 -14.57 9.38
CA GLY A 359 19.92 -13.96 8.39
C GLY A 359 19.67 -12.48 8.69
N LEU A 360 19.33 -12.15 9.93
CA LEU A 360 19.17 -10.75 10.37
C LEU A 360 20.46 -9.93 10.19
N ALA A 361 21.62 -10.55 10.44
CA ALA A 361 22.92 -9.88 10.28
C ALA A 361 23.29 -9.57 8.82
N ARG A 362 22.72 -10.27 7.86
CA ARG A 362 22.89 -10.00 6.41
C ARG A 362 21.88 -9.02 5.84
N ASN A 363 20.95 -8.54 6.66
CA ASN A 363 19.90 -7.64 6.20
C ASN A 363 20.49 -6.30 5.70
N PRO A 364 19.96 -5.70 4.61
CA PRO A 364 20.44 -4.43 4.10
C PRO A 364 20.27 -3.25 5.06
N TRP A 365 19.28 -3.31 5.96
CA TRP A 365 18.97 -2.22 6.89
C TRP A 365 19.83 -2.29 8.16
N PRO A 366 20.60 -1.22 8.48
CA PRO A 366 21.44 -1.19 9.68
C PRO A 366 20.66 -1.45 10.97
N SER A 367 19.47 -0.88 11.11
CA SER A 367 18.61 -1.09 12.30
C SER A 367 18.23 -2.56 12.53
N VAL A 368 18.10 -3.35 11.46
CA VAL A 368 17.85 -4.80 11.55
C VAL A 368 19.11 -5.53 11.98
N ARG A 369 20.27 -5.19 11.39
CA ARG A 369 21.57 -5.76 11.80
C ARG A 369 21.91 -5.41 13.24
N ALA A 370 21.54 -4.23 13.71
CA ALA A 370 21.69 -3.84 15.13
C ALA A 370 20.80 -4.67 16.06
N ILE A 371 19.59 -5.07 15.61
CA ILE A 371 18.77 -6.03 16.36
C ILE A 371 19.45 -7.40 16.42
N ALA A 372 20.01 -7.89 15.30
CA ALA A 372 20.78 -9.14 15.29
C ALA A 372 21.94 -9.10 16.29
N ALA A 373 22.68 -7.99 16.31
CA ALA A 373 23.80 -7.80 17.24
C ALA A 373 23.41 -7.91 18.74
N LYS A 374 22.15 -7.63 19.08
CA LYS A 374 21.64 -7.71 20.47
C LYS A 374 21.14 -9.10 20.88
N LEU A 375 21.04 -10.05 19.94
CA LEU A 375 20.60 -11.41 20.25
C LEU A 375 21.69 -12.17 21.00
N ALA A 376 21.27 -13.10 21.90
CA ALA A 376 22.22 -13.86 22.71
C ALA A 376 22.99 -14.89 21.86
N ASP A 377 22.29 -15.64 21.00
CA ASP A 377 22.84 -16.80 20.29
C ASP A 377 23.36 -16.45 18.89
N VAL A 378 24.08 -15.34 18.76
CA VAL A 378 24.71 -14.94 17.49
C VAL A 378 26.04 -15.69 17.34
N PRO A 379 26.30 -16.37 16.20
CA PRO A 379 27.59 -17.01 15.96
C PRO A 379 28.75 -16.02 16.05
N ALA A 380 29.89 -16.48 16.60
CA ALA A 380 31.06 -15.61 16.82
C ALA A 380 31.59 -14.97 15.54
N ASP A 381 31.56 -15.70 14.41
CA ASP A 381 31.95 -15.19 13.09
C ASP A 381 31.01 -14.10 12.56
N VAL A 382 29.73 -14.15 12.97
CA VAL A 382 28.72 -13.10 12.63
C VAL A 382 28.93 -11.87 13.50
N VAL A 383 29.21 -12.06 14.81
CA VAL A 383 29.56 -10.94 15.71
C VAL A 383 30.80 -10.22 15.20
N ASP A 384 31.82 -10.97 14.74
CA ASP A 384 33.05 -10.40 14.18
C ASP A 384 32.80 -9.57 12.90
N LYS A 385 31.86 -10.01 12.06
CA LYS A 385 31.41 -9.24 10.87
C LYS A 385 30.65 -7.98 11.25
N LEU A 386 29.70 -8.08 12.20
CA LEU A 386 28.94 -6.93 12.70
C LEU A 386 29.82 -5.90 13.42
N ALA A 387 30.91 -6.33 14.04
CA ALA A 387 31.90 -5.44 14.63
C ALA A 387 32.65 -4.59 13.59
N ALA A 388 32.71 -5.05 12.33
CA ALA A 388 33.29 -4.31 11.21
C ALA A 388 32.22 -3.66 10.32
N ASP A 389 30.97 -3.58 10.78
CA ASP A 389 29.87 -2.97 10.01
C ASP A 389 30.14 -1.50 9.71
N GLY A 390 29.73 -1.05 8.52
CA GLY A 390 29.88 0.35 8.12
C GLY A 390 29.02 1.33 8.95
N ASP A 391 27.99 0.84 9.63
CA ASP A 391 27.03 1.67 10.36
C ASP A 391 27.34 1.71 11.87
N ASP A 392 27.29 2.92 12.45
CA ASP A 392 27.56 3.14 13.87
C ASP A 392 26.58 2.43 14.79
N GLU A 393 25.26 2.41 14.45
CA GLU A 393 24.22 1.77 15.26
C GLU A 393 24.50 0.27 15.45
N VAL A 394 25.02 -0.39 14.42
CA VAL A 394 25.38 -1.81 14.46
C VAL A 394 26.60 -2.01 15.35
N ARG A 395 27.66 -1.20 15.17
CA ARG A 395 28.87 -1.28 16.02
C ARG A 395 28.57 -0.99 17.49
N GLU A 396 27.71 -0.02 17.77
CA GLU A 396 27.23 0.29 19.11
C GLU A 396 26.49 -0.89 19.76
N ALA A 397 25.62 -1.54 18.96
CA ALA A 397 24.90 -2.71 19.43
C ALA A 397 25.85 -3.88 19.79
N VAL A 398 26.90 -4.09 18.99
CA VAL A 398 27.94 -5.08 19.29
C VAL A 398 28.73 -4.68 20.53
N ALA A 399 29.13 -3.41 20.65
CA ALA A 399 29.91 -2.90 21.80
C ALA A 399 29.19 -3.06 23.15
N ALA A 400 27.86 -3.09 23.14
CA ALA A 400 27.03 -3.26 24.33
C ALA A 400 26.86 -4.73 24.75
N ARG A 401 27.39 -5.71 24.01
CA ARG A 401 27.23 -7.13 24.33
C ARG A 401 27.96 -7.54 25.60
N ALA A 402 27.36 -8.47 26.36
CA ALA A 402 27.95 -9.02 27.56
C ALA A 402 28.99 -10.16 27.31
N ASP A 403 29.11 -10.64 26.07
CA ASP A 403 29.95 -11.78 25.65
C ASP A 403 31.08 -11.37 24.68
N LEU A 404 31.51 -10.11 24.73
CA LEU A 404 32.59 -9.59 23.87
C LEU A 404 33.91 -10.34 24.07
N SER A 405 34.53 -10.72 22.95
CA SER A 405 35.91 -11.18 22.93
C SER A 405 36.90 -10.01 22.85
N ARG A 406 38.17 -10.28 23.25
CA ARG A 406 39.25 -9.29 23.14
C ARG A 406 39.43 -8.82 21.68
N GLU A 407 39.41 -9.74 20.76
CA GLU A 407 39.61 -9.46 19.33
C GLU A 407 38.51 -8.53 18.80
N VAL A 408 37.25 -8.83 19.11
CA VAL A 408 36.10 -8.01 18.72
C VAL A 408 36.13 -6.62 19.36
N ALA A 409 36.45 -6.54 20.64
CA ALA A 409 36.57 -5.26 21.33
C ALA A 409 37.66 -4.37 20.73
N ARG A 410 38.81 -4.92 20.38
CA ARG A 410 39.90 -4.19 19.72
C ARG A 410 39.51 -3.76 18.31
N LYS A 411 38.87 -4.61 17.51
CA LYS A 411 38.39 -4.30 16.18
C LYS A 411 37.37 -3.14 16.18
N LEU A 412 36.43 -3.17 17.12
CA LEU A 412 35.49 -2.07 17.33
C LEU A 412 36.17 -0.77 17.70
N TRP A 413 37.18 -0.83 18.59
CA TRP A 413 37.94 0.35 18.99
C TRP A 413 38.68 0.98 17.82
N GLU A 414 39.40 0.17 17.06
CA GLU A 414 40.17 0.59 15.88
C GLU A 414 39.28 1.15 14.76
N GLY A 415 38.09 0.54 14.57
CA GLY A 415 37.11 0.98 13.59
C GLY A 415 36.27 2.20 14.00
N SER A 416 36.45 2.73 15.22
CA SER A 416 35.63 3.81 15.76
C SER A 416 36.45 5.07 16.01
N LEU A 417 35.81 6.23 15.79
CA LEU A 417 36.45 7.53 16.05
C LEU A 417 36.63 7.77 17.57
N PRO A 418 37.70 8.47 17.97
CA PRO A 418 37.87 8.91 19.36
C PRO A 418 36.66 9.74 19.83
N GLY A 419 36.10 9.35 20.97
CA GLY A 419 34.91 10.00 21.51
C GLY A 419 33.57 9.56 20.91
N SER A 420 33.57 8.53 20.06
CA SER A 420 32.33 7.95 19.53
C SER A 420 31.54 7.19 20.58
N ARG A 421 30.24 7.03 20.35
CA ARG A 421 29.37 6.26 21.23
C ARG A 421 29.81 4.80 21.37
N THR A 422 30.35 4.22 20.30
CA THR A 422 30.92 2.86 20.32
C THR A 422 32.07 2.75 21.34
N ARG A 423 33.04 3.69 21.35
CA ARG A 423 34.14 3.70 22.33
C ARG A 423 33.65 3.95 23.76
N GLU A 424 32.64 4.80 23.92
CA GLU A 424 31.99 5.01 25.20
C GLU A 424 31.37 3.71 25.73
N LEU A 425 30.62 2.98 24.90
CA LEU A 425 30.00 1.71 25.26
C LEU A 425 31.06 0.65 25.58
N LEU A 426 32.15 0.56 24.83
CA LEU A 426 33.25 -0.35 25.09
C LEU A 426 33.92 -0.04 26.44
N SER A 427 34.16 1.24 26.74
CA SER A 427 34.78 1.64 28.02
C SER A 427 33.90 1.31 29.25
N LYS A 428 32.56 1.36 29.04
CA LYS A 428 31.56 0.99 30.06
C LYS A 428 31.35 -0.51 30.19
N ASN A 429 31.70 -1.29 29.19
CA ASN A 429 31.42 -2.71 29.15
C ASN A 429 32.29 -3.48 30.10
N GLU A 430 31.69 -4.18 31.09
CA GLU A 430 32.38 -4.90 32.14
C GLU A 430 33.29 -6.02 31.63
N ARG A 431 33.04 -6.55 30.45
CA ARG A 431 33.87 -7.59 29.83
C ARG A 431 35.15 -7.06 29.19
N VAL A 432 35.18 -5.78 28.83
CA VAL A 432 36.37 -5.15 28.24
C VAL A 432 37.36 -4.80 29.36
N GLN A 433 38.39 -5.58 29.47
CA GLN A 433 39.44 -5.38 30.50
C GLN A 433 40.41 -4.25 30.09
N ALA A 434 40.88 -3.46 31.04
CA ALA A 434 41.87 -2.42 30.80
C ALA A 434 43.15 -2.99 30.16
N ALA A 435 43.58 -4.18 30.59
CA ALA A 435 44.72 -4.90 30.02
C ALA A 435 44.62 -5.15 28.48
N TRP A 436 43.43 -5.19 27.95
CA TRP A 436 43.24 -5.36 26.49
C TRP A 436 43.48 -4.09 25.68
N MET A 437 43.43 -2.94 26.35
CA MET A 437 43.38 -1.61 25.72
C MET A 437 44.55 -0.70 26.14
N VAL A 438 45.57 -1.24 26.84
CA VAL A 438 46.72 -0.45 27.27
C VAL A 438 47.42 0.29 26.13
N ASP A 439 47.63 -0.38 25.01
CA ASP A 439 48.24 0.18 23.81
C ASP A 439 47.34 1.21 23.07
N LYS A 440 46.09 1.37 23.49
CA LYS A 440 45.14 2.36 23.01
C LYS A 440 44.90 3.52 23.96
N ALA A 441 45.52 3.48 25.13
CA ALA A 441 45.34 4.48 26.18
C ALA A 441 45.56 5.91 25.66
N GLY A 442 46.56 6.12 24.81
CA GLY A 442 46.88 7.44 24.24
C GLY A 442 45.80 8.08 23.38
N GLU A 443 44.89 7.26 22.84
CA GLU A 443 43.76 7.71 22.00
C GLU A 443 42.50 8.03 22.83
N MET A 444 42.50 7.69 24.14
CA MET A 444 41.30 7.78 24.98
C MET A 444 40.96 9.22 25.37
N ARG A 445 39.66 9.52 25.39
CA ARG A 445 39.12 10.71 26.03
C ARG A 445 39.02 10.51 27.54
N THR A 446 38.98 11.61 28.28
CA THR A 446 38.92 11.60 29.76
C THR A 446 37.84 10.68 30.32
N TYR A 447 36.63 10.75 29.77
CA TYR A 447 35.52 9.92 30.26
C TYR A 447 35.68 8.42 29.93
N GLU A 448 36.31 8.09 28.77
CA GLU A 448 36.60 6.69 28.41
C GLU A 448 37.60 6.09 29.40
N LEU A 449 38.68 6.80 29.69
CA LEU A 449 39.67 6.39 30.70
C LEU A 449 39.04 6.30 32.09
N THR A 450 38.18 7.26 32.45
CA THR A 450 37.48 7.27 33.76
C THR A 450 36.69 5.98 33.97
N HIS A 451 35.99 5.47 32.96
CA HIS A 451 35.22 4.23 33.11
C HIS A 451 36.09 3.01 33.42
N PHE A 452 37.26 2.88 32.76
CA PHE A 452 38.20 1.79 33.06
C PHE A 452 38.79 1.91 34.48
N VAL A 453 39.21 3.10 34.83
CA VAL A 453 39.89 3.39 36.06
C VAL A 453 38.94 3.23 37.28
N THR A 454 37.73 3.78 37.20
CA THR A 454 36.74 3.66 38.30
C THR A 454 36.25 2.23 38.52
N ARG A 455 36.20 1.45 37.45
CA ARG A 455 35.83 0.03 37.53
C ARG A 455 36.95 -0.81 38.14
N GLY A 456 38.19 -0.41 37.94
CA GLY A 456 39.37 -1.17 38.40
C GLY A 456 39.63 -2.42 37.56
N GLY A 457 40.50 -3.28 38.06
CA GLY A 457 40.80 -4.57 37.43
C GLY A 457 42.17 -4.63 36.80
N GLU A 458 42.45 -5.77 36.18
CA GLU A 458 43.77 -6.07 35.60
C GLU A 458 44.15 -5.08 34.48
N GLY A 459 45.35 -4.52 34.55
CA GLY A 459 45.93 -3.64 33.54
C GLY A 459 45.59 -2.15 33.70
N VAL A 460 44.85 -1.77 34.74
CA VAL A 460 44.50 -0.34 34.99
C VAL A 460 45.75 0.48 35.27
N ASP A 461 46.71 -0.01 36.06
CA ASP A 461 47.95 0.69 36.35
C ASP A 461 48.78 0.94 35.07
N ALA A 462 48.94 -0.09 34.24
CA ALA A 462 49.62 0.02 32.95
C ALA A 462 48.91 0.98 31.99
N MET A 463 47.57 0.97 32.02
CA MET A 463 46.76 1.89 31.20
C MET A 463 46.92 3.33 31.67
N CYS A 464 46.91 3.59 32.99
CA CYS A 464 47.16 4.92 33.55
C CYS A 464 48.58 5.45 33.20
N GLU A 465 49.59 4.56 33.26
CA GLU A 465 50.94 4.88 32.90
C GLU A 465 51.07 5.25 31.41
N ALA A 466 50.44 4.48 30.52
CA ALA A 466 50.39 4.77 29.10
C ALA A 466 49.64 6.10 28.82
N ALA A 467 48.48 6.28 29.48
CA ALA A 467 47.66 7.49 29.35
C ALA A 467 48.44 8.75 29.84
N ALA A 468 49.21 8.63 30.91
CA ALA A 468 50.05 9.72 31.42
C ALA A 468 51.10 10.20 30.42
N ARG A 469 51.56 9.32 29.52
CA ARG A 469 52.57 9.64 28.52
C ARG A 469 51.97 10.12 27.20
N GLU A 470 50.85 9.53 26.78
CA GLU A 470 50.37 9.61 25.38
C GLU A 470 49.06 10.38 25.18
N CYS A 471 48.20 10.49 26.22
CA CYS A 471 46.92 11.17 26.13
C CYS A 471 47.02 12.68 25.88
N GLY A 472 45.90 13.28 25.47
CA GLY A 472 45.76 14.74 25.37
C GLY A 472 45.87 15.43 26.73
N GLU A 473 46.18 16.74 26.74
CA GLU A 473 46.36 17.55 27.95
C GLU A 473 45.21 17.40 28.97
N GLU A 474 43.96 17.43 28.50
CA GLU A 474 42.76 17.34 29.33
C GLU A 474 42.74 16.04 30.13
N THR A 475 42.99 14.91 29.48
CA THR A 475 42.99 13.58 30.09
C THR A 475 44.14 13.42 31.07
N ARG A 476 45.35 13.92 30.73
CA ARG A 476 46.51 13.92 31.62
C ARG A 476 46.29 14.81 32.84
N THR A 477 45.65 15.99 32.66
CA THR A 477 45.27 16.87 33.76
C THR A 477 44.28 16.23 34.72
N TRP A 478 43.29 15.55 34.16
CA TRP A 478 42.30 14.78 34.94
C TRP A 478 43.02 13.66 35.74
N LEU A 479 43.85 12.87 35.05
CA LEU A 479 44.58 11.77 35.67
C LEU A 479 45.51 12.30 36.77
N ALA A 480 46.22 13.41 36.56
CA ALA A 480 47.05 14.04 37.57
C ALA A 480 46.29 14.45 38.84
N SER A 481 45.02 14.85 38.69
CA SER A 481 44.17 15.28 39.82
C SER A 481 43.46 14.12 40.54
N TRP A 482 43.45 12.91 39.91
CA TRP A 482 42.75 11.77 40.49
C TRP A 482 43.54 11.19 41.69
N ALA A 483 42.84 11.01 42.82
CA ALA A 483 43.49 10.66 44.07
C ALA A 483 44.19 9.29 44.06
N ASP A 484 43.59 8.31 43.33
CA ASP A 484 44.07 6.94 43.27
C ASP A 484 44.96 6.67 42.05
N THR A 485 45.55 7.73 41.46
CA THR A 485 46.46 7.58 40.32
C THR A 485 47.65 6.70 40.70
N PRO A 486 47.94 5.63 39.94
CA PRO A 486 49.06 4.74 40.20
C PRO A 486 50.40 5.47 40.22
N GLU A 487 51.31 5.04 41.12
CA GLU A 487 52.61 5.72 41.34
C GLU A 487 53.45 5.89 40.05
N ALA A 488 53.43 4.89 39.15
CA ALA A 488 54.15 4.97 37.88
C ALA A 488 53.58 6.09 36.99
N ALA A 489 52.27 6.29 36.94
CA ALA A 489 51.61 7.36 36.21
C ALA A 489 51.88 8.72 36.86
N VAL A 490 51.85 8.80 38.21
CA VAL A 490 52.22 10.01 38.97
C VAL A 490 53.62 10.48 38.61
N ARG A 491 54.61 9.57 38.61
CA ARG A 491 56.00 9.89 38.23
C ARG A 491 56.15 10.34 36.78
N ALA A 492 55.39 9.76 35.88
CA ALA A 492 55.35 10.20 34.47
C ALA A 492 54.79 11.64 34.33
N LEU A 493 53.68 11.94 35.06
CA LEU A 493 53.01 13.24 35.02
C LEU A 493 53.82 14.34 35.72
N ALA A 494 54.72 13.99 36.70
CA ALA A 494 55.57 14.96 37.36
C ALA A 494 56.52 15.67 36.40
N GLY A 495 56.92 15.00 35.31
CA GLY A 495 57.75 15.57 34.25
C GLY A 495 57.00 16.05 33.03
N ASP A 496 55.67 16.21 33.12
CA ASP A 496 54.86 16.60 31.97
C ASP A 496 55.28 17.99 31.41
N ARG A 497 55.29 18.10 30.09
CA ARG A 497 55.66 19.35 29.38
C ARG A 497 54.68 20.49 29.68
N VAL A 498 53.44 20.19 30.03
CA VAL A 498 52.36 21.16 30.24
C VAL A 498 52.22 21.49 31.71
N TRP A 499 52.38 22.76 32.05
CA TRP A 499 52.34 23.25 33.46
C TRP A 499 50.99 22.93 34.17
N SER A 500 49.86 22.94 33.40
CA SER A 500 48.52 22.66 33.92
C SER A 500 48.42 21.22 34.49
N VAL A 501 49.07 20.27 33.85
CA VAL A 501 49.13 18.85 34.29
C VAL A 501 49.99 18.76 35.56
N ARG A 502 51.17 19.35 35.58
CA ARG A 502 52.04 19.34 36.77
C ARG A 502 51.37 20.05 37.96
N ARG A 503 50.67 21.18 37.70
CA ARG A 503 49.88 21.85 38.73
C ARG A 503 48.76 20.99 39.29
N ALA A 504 48.01 20.30 38.39
CA ALA A 504 46.95 19.37 38.82
C ALA A 504 47.53 18.23 39.71
N LEU A 505 48.72 17.75 39.35
CA LEU A 505 49.42 16.76 40.18
C LEU A 505 49.84 17.30 41.55
N ALA A 506 50.28 18.57 41.64
CA ALA A 506 50.58 19.22 42.91
C ALA A 506 49.33 19.35 43.81
N ASP A 507 48.11 19.31 43.24
CA ASP A 507 46.84 19.30 43.96
C ASP A 507 46.39 17.90 44.39
N ASN A 508 47.01 16.86 43.88
CA ASN A 508 46.63 15.49 44.20
C ASN A 508 46.99 15.17 45.68
N ALA A 509 45.97 14.77 46.43
CA ALA A 509 46.12 14.52 47.87
C ALA A 509 47.05 13.33 48.19
N ASN A 510 47.20 12.41 47.24
CA ASN A 510 48.02 11.21 47.41
C ASN A 510 49.35 11.28 46.62
N ALA A 511 49.71 12.46 46.14
CA ALA A 511 51.02 12.64 45.46
C ALA A 511 52.17 12.33 46.42
N PRO A 512 53.13 11.48 46.03
CA PRO A 512 54.29 11.14 46.88
C PRO A 512 55.08 12.39 47.26
N ALA A 513 55.68 12.38 48.48
CA ALA A 513 56.41 13.55 48.98
C ALA A 513 57.61 13.94 48.15
N ASP A 514 58.32 12.97 47.57
CA ASP A 514 59.44 13.19 46.66
C ASP A 514 59.01 13.87 45.33
N VAL A 515 57.81 13.54 44.84
CA VAL A 515 57.21 14.17 43.69
C VAL A 515 56.81 15.61 44.00
N LEU A 516 56.19 15.87 45.14
CA LEU A 516 55.86 17.22 45.58
C LEU A 516 57.13 18.08 45.81
N ASP A 517 58.22 17.51 46.34
CA ASP A 517 59.52 18.16 46.54
C ASP A 517 60.15 18.57 45.18
N ALA A 518 60.00 17.73 44.17
CA ALA A 518 60.42 18.04 42.82
C ALA A 518 59.58 19.17 42.17
N LEU A 519 58.25 19.10 42.33
CA LEU A 519 57.33 20.10 41.80
C LEU A 519 57.42 21.45 42.51
N ALA A 520 57.85 21.50 43.77
CA ALA A 520 58.15 22.75 44.49
C ALA A 520 59.35 23.52 43.93
N GLN A 521 60.18 22.83 43.14
CA GLN A 521 61.31 23.45 42.41
C GLN A 521 60.99 23.65 40.90
N ASP A 522 59.70 23.55 40.52
CA ASP A 522 59.27 23.72 39.15
C ASP A 522 59.57 25.13 38.64
N ALA A 523 59.97 25.22 37.36
CA ALA A 523 60.26 26.50 36.70
C ALA A 523 58.99 27.39 36.53
N ASP A 524 57.81 26.80 36.51
CA ASP A 524 56.53 27.54 36.46
C ASP A 524 56.06 27.85 37.88
N LYS A 525 55.97 29.13 38.18
CA LYS A 525 55.59 29.65 39.50
C LYS A 525 54.22 29.14 39.98
N ARG A 526 53.30 28.90 39.06
CA ARG A 526 51.96 28.36 39.37
C ARG A 526 51.99 26.91 39.86
N VAL A 527 53.03 26.16 39.50
CA VAL A 527 53.26 24.79 39.90
C VAL A 527 53.98 24.76 41.24
N SER A 528 55.12 25.54 41.35
CA SER A 528 55.94 25.55 42.58
C SER A 528 55.18 26.08 43.78
N GLU A 529 54.47 27.22 43.66
CA GLU A 529 53.60 27.74 44.75
C GLU A 529 52.55 26.72 45.22
N ARG A 530 52.01 25.96 44.26
CA ARG A 530 51.01 24.96 44.55
C ARG A 530 51.57 23.74 45.25
N ALA A 531 52.73 23.28 44.81
CA ALA A 531 53.45 22.16 45.44
C ALA A 531 53.95 22.51 46.86
N GLU A 532 54.46 23.74 47.05
CA GLU A 532 54.84 24.22 48.40
C GLU A 532 53.67 24.23 49.38
N LEU A 533 52.47 24.64 48.91
CA LEU A 533 51.26 24.60 49.73
C LEU A 533 50.86 23.16 50.08
N SER A 534 51.01 22.21 49.15
CA SER A 534 50.74 20.79 49.39
C SER A 534 51.78 20.14 50.27
N GLN A 535 53.08 20.50 50.14
CA GLN A 535 54.13 20.09 51.04
C GLN A 535 53.90 20.57 52.50
N ALA A 536 53.53 21.83 52.64
CA ALA A 536 53.20 22.39 53.95
C ALA A 536 52.09 21.59 54.61
N TYR A 537 51.08 21.16 53.87
CA TYR A 537 50.03 20.30 54.36
C TYR A 537 50.53 18.89 54.76
N VAL A 538 51.34 18.26 53.86
CA VAL A 538 51.93 16.93 54.16
C VAL A 538 52.85 16.98 55.37
N ARG A 539 53.65 18.02 55.55
CA ARG A 539 54.48 18.25 56.75
C ARG A 539 53.61 18.44 58.01
N ALA A 540 52.58 19.31 57.88
CA ALA A 540 51.66 19.55 58.97
C ALA A 540 50.97 18.25 59.45
N VAL A 541 50.52 17.38 58.47
CA VAL A 541 49.99 16.06 58.83
C VAL A 541 50.98 15.17 59.52
N ARG A 542 52.27 15.20 59.14
CA ARG A 542 53.35 14.43 59.74
C ARG A 542 53.69 14.92 61.17
N ASP A 543 53.82 16.25 61.32
CA ASP A 543 54.28 16.88 62.53
C ASP A 543 53.21 16.92 63.66
N HIS A 544 51.92 16.90 63.21
CA HIS A 544 50.78 16.97 64.16
C HIS A 544 50.06 15.61 64.31
N ASN A 545 50.78 14.52 64.20
CA ASN A 545 50.25 13.18 64.34
C ASN A 545 49.68 12.99 65.76
N GLY A 546 48.40 13.32 65.99
CA GLY A 546 47.69 13.27 67.29
C GLY A 546 47.03 14.59 67.69
N ASP A 547 47.24 15.71 67.03
CA ASP A 547 46.51 16.97 67.24
C ASP A 547 45.47 17.24 66.14
N ASP A 548 44.28 16.70 66.40
CA ASP A 548 43.16 16.80 65.44
C ASP A 548 42.71 18.24 65.16
N ALA A 549 42.91 19.17 66.10
CA ALA A 549 42.51 20.57 65.94
C ALA A 549 43.40 21.32 64.95
N ALA A 550 44.72 21.18 65.07
CA ALA A 550 45.69 21.78 64.17
C ALA A 550 45.60 21.19 62.75
N LEU A 551 45.41 19.88 62.69
CA LEU A 551 45.15 19.19 61.39
C LEU A 551 43.90 19.66 60.75
N TYR A 552 42.80 19.87 61.50
CA TYR A 552 41.55 20.39 60.99
C TYR A 552 41.71 21.83 60.46
N GLN A 553 42.46 22.67 61.11
CA GLN A 553 42.69 24.03 60.68
C GLN A 553 43.48 24.08 59.36
N VAL A 554 44.53 23.32 59.15
CA VAL A 554 45.28 23.21 57.88
C VAL A 554 44.41 22.61 56.77
N LYS A 555 43.60 21.60 57.08
CA LYS A 555 42.64 21.04 56.15
C LYS A 555 41.60 22.08 55.71
N SER A 556 41.07 22.85 56.66
CA SER A 556 40.07 23.89 56.44
C SER A 556 40.63 25.03 55.58
N GLU A 557 41.81 25.54 55.85
CA GLU A 557 42.48 26.58 55.07
C GLU A 557 42.78 26.11 53.64
N ARG A 558 43.29 24.88 53.46
CA ARG A 558 43.48 24.28 52.13
C ARG A 558 42.18 24.15 51.38
N ALA A 559 41.11 23.63 52.03
CA ALA A 559 39.82 23.49 51.44
C ALA A 559 39.22 24.84 51.01
N ALA A 560 39.37 25.89 51.82
CA ALA A 560 38.91 27.23 51.53
C ALA A 560 39.63 27.80 50.27
N ARG A 561 40.98 27.67 50.19
CA ARG A 561 41.75 28.12 49.04
C ARG A 561 41.37 27.37 47.74
N LEU A 562 41.19 26.04 47.85
CA LEU A 562 40.72 25.22 46.71
C LEU A 562 39.30 25.56 46.28
N ALA A 563 38.41 25.90 47.21
CA ALA A 563 37.06 26.36 46.91
C ALA A 563 37.06 27.70 46.20
N ASP A 564 37.87 28.65 46.63
CA ASP A 564 38.01 29.95 45.99
C ASP A 564 38.54 29.86 44.53
N GLU A 565 39.51 29.00 44.29
CA GLU A 565 40.02 28.76 42.96
C GLU A 565 39.00 28.10 42.04
N ARG A 566 38.26 27.10 42.55
CA ARG A 566 37.15 26.48 41.78
C ARG A 566 36.08 27.50 41.45
N MET A 567 35.74 28.37 42.37
CA MET A 567 34.78 29.47 42.14
C MET A 567 35.27 30.43 41.08
N ARG A 568 36.57 30.82 41.08
CA ARG A 568 37.18 31.69 40.02
C ARG A 568 37.14 31.00 38.67
N ALA A 569 37.58 29.74 38.60
CA ALA A 569 37.56 28.96 37.34
C ALA A 569 36.15 28.78 36.79
N THR A 570 35.16 28.56 37.70
CA THR A 570 33.75 28.45 37.30
C THR A 570 33.23 29.78 36.76
N ARG A 571 33.57 30.90 37.40
CA ARG A 571 33.19 32.24 36.94
C ARG A 571 33.76 32.57 35.58
N GLU A 572 35.05 32.30 35.35
CA GLU A 572 35.69 32.48 34.07
C GLU A 572 35.09 31.60 32.96
N ARG A 573 34.66 30.40 33.31
CA ARG A 573 33.96 29.50 32.37
C ARG A 573 32.59 30.05 31.99
N VAL A 574 31.83 30.51 32.98
CA VAL A 574 30.50 31.12 32.76
C VAL A 574 30.64 32.40 31.91
N GLU A 575 31.63 33.25 32.22
CA GLU A 575 31.89 34.47 31.45
C GLU A 575 32.23 34.15 29.97
N ARG A 576 33.04 33.12 29.72
CA ARG A 576 33.35 32.67 28.34
C ARG A 576 32.09 32.14 27.65
N ASP A 577 31.28 31.28 28.27
CA ASP A 577 30.03 30.75 27.75
C ASP A 577 29.05 31.90 27.40
N VAL A 578 28.98 32.92 28.23
CA VAL A 578 28.15 34.10 27.98
C VAL A 578 28.63 34.88 26.78
N GLN A 579 29.97 35.10 26.66
CA GLN A 579 30.55 35.77 25.53
C GLN A 579 30.35 35.01 24.21
N GLU A 580 30.51 33.70 24.21
CA GLU A 580 30.24 32.86 23.04
C GLU A 580 28.77 32.91 22.61
N ARG A 581 27.84 32.89 23.58
CA ARG A 581 26.41 33.04 23.28
C ARG A 581 26.08 34.41 22.71
N LEU A 582 26.66 35.49 23.25
CA LEU A 582 26.46 36.82 22.75
C LEU A 582 27.05 37.02 21.33
N SER A 583 28.21 36.42 21.05
CA SER A 583 28.77 36.45 19.69
C SER A 583 27.90 35.68 18.69
N ALA A 584 27.38 34.50 19.08
CA ALA A 584 26.45 33.71 18.26
C ALA A 584 25.13 34.43 17.98
N VAL A 585 24.61 35.19 18.95
CA VAL A 585 23.41 36.03 18.75
C VAL A 585 23.70 37.15 17.76
N ARG A 586 24.83 37.89 17.91
CA ARG A 586 25.23 38.93 16.95
C ARG A 586 25.39 38.40 15.53
N GLU A 587 26.04 37.24 15.36
CA GLU A 587 26.17 36.62 14.04
C GLU A 587 24.81 36.20 13.43
N ARG A 588 23.83 35.78 14.26
CA ARG A 588 22.47 35.51 13.78
C ARG A 588 21.74 36.78 13.35
N GLU A 589 21.87 37.84 14.13
CA GLU A 589 21.29 39.15 13.79
C GLU A 589 21.88 39.72 12.51
N GLU A 590 23.19 39.65 12.33
CA GLU A 590 23.87 40.09 11.10
C GLU A 590 23.49 39.23 9.88
N ARG A 591 23.34 37.89 10.05
CA ARG A 591 22.83 37.02 8.99
C ARG A 591 21.37 37.38 8.63
N GLY A 592 20.51 37.56 9.61
CA GLY A 592 19.14 37.97 9.39
C GLY A 592 19.03 39.37 8.76
N ALA A 593 19.92 40.27 9.07
CA ALA A 593 20.01 41.60 8.42
C ALA A 593 20.45 41.50 6.95
N ARG A 594 21.44 40.64 6.64
CA ARG A 594 21.91 40.40 5.27
C ARG A 594 20.82 39.68 4.43
N GLU A 595 20.06 38.78 5.01
CA GLU A 595 18.95 38.11 4.31
C GLU A 595 17.78 39.09 4.04
N ARG A 596 17.40 39.92 5.00
CA ARG A 596 16.43 40.99 4.79
C ARG A 596 16.88 42.01 3.73
N PHE A 597 18.16 42.37 3.70
CA PHE A 597 18.70 43.23 2.67
C PHE A 597 18.64 42.57 1.28
N ARG A 598 18.94 41.28 1.17
CA ARG A 598 18.80 40.52 -0.08
C ARG A 598 17.35 40.40 -0.54
N SER A 599 16.41 40.17 0.36
CA SER A 599 14.95 40.04 0.06
C SER A 599 14.40 41.36 -0.48
N ASN A 600 14.76 42.49 0.11
CA ASN A 600 14.30 43.82 -0.34
C ASN A 600 14.88 44.29 -1.69
N TYR A 601 15.96 43.66 -2.17
CA TYR A 601 16.55 43.98 -3.48
C TYR A 601 16.15 43.01 -4.59
N SER A 602 15.38 41.95 -4.30
CA SER A 602 14.92 41.00 -5.30
C SER A 602 13.57 41.38 -5.95
N GLU A 603 12.93 42.46 -5.51
CA GLU A 603 11.62 42.90 -6.04
C GLU A 603 11.68 44.01 -7.09
N PHE A 604 12.81 44.32 -7.68
CA PHE A 604 12.86 45.22 -8.83
C PHE A 604 12.93 44.44 -10.15
N PRO A 605 11.90 44.53 -11.00
CA PRO A 605 11.93 43.85 -12.29
C PRO A 605 12.87 44.55 -13.26
N ASN A 606 13.71 43.76 -13.89
CA ASN A 606 14.58 44.12 -15.00
C ASN A 606 13.77 44.75 -16.14
N SER A 607 13.91 46.04 -16.35
CA SER A 607 13.53 46.68 -17.60
C SER A 607 14.70 47.40 -18.27
N SER A 608 14.95 46.89 -19.46
CA SER A 608 15.57 47.56 -20.60
C SER A 608 17.07 47.75 -20.67
N ARG A 609 17.60 47.03 -21.64
CA ARG A 609 18.75 47.28 -22.47
C ARG A 609 18.93 48.77 -22.84
N ARG A 610 20.14 49.31 -22.72
CA ARG A 610 20.85 49.92 -23.85
C ARG A 610 22.29 50.29 -23.47
N ARG A 611 23.17 49.82 -24.30
CA ARG A 611 24.51 50.23 -24.76
C ARG A 611 25.11 51.57 -24.23
N GLY A 612 26.37 51.49 -23.87
CA GLY A 612 27.27 52.45 -24.41
C GLY A 612 28.20 53.17 -23.41
N ALA A 613 29.49 52.97 -23.64
CA ALA A 613 30.58 53.87 -23.39
C ALA A 613 31.24 53.94 -22.01
N SER A 614 32.39 53.33 -22.01
CA SER A 614 33.58 53.66 -21.24
C SER A 614 33.69 55.12 -20.83
N ARG A 615 34.02 55.34 -19.56
CA ARG A 615 35.07 56.25 -19.13
C ARG A 615 35.34 56.01 -17.65
N GLY A 616 36.60 55.72 -17.38
CA GLY A 616 37.12 55.63 -16.04
C GLY A 616 37.08 56.98 -15.34
N TRP A 617 36.99 56.90 -14.06
CA TRP A 617 37.45 57.93 -13.15
C TRP A 617 38.08 57.28 -11.93
N ASP A 618 39.25 57.73 -11.73
CA ASP A 618 40.22 57.40 -10.73
C ASP A 618 39.89 58.11 -9.42
N ASP A 619 40.11 57.39 -8.38
CA ASP A 619 40.83 57.73 -7.16
C ASP A 619 40.39 58.84 -6.20
N SER A 620 40.49 58.42 -4.96
CA SER A 620 40.89 59.22 -3.79
C SER A 620 39.93 60.31 -3.28
N ARG A 621 39.35 59.96 -2.17
CA ARG A 621 39.38 60.71 -0.90
C ARG A 621 38.55 60.07 0.19
N GLY A 622 39.26 59.76 1.22
CA GLY A 622 38.94 59.59 2.56
C GLY A 622 37.86 60.52 3.13
N GLY A 623 37.04 59.98 3.96
CA GLY A 623 36.06 60.69 4.77
C GLY A 623 35.50 59.75 5.77
N GLY A 624 36.12 59.64 6.92
CA GLY A 624 35.57 58.99 8.09
C GLY A 624 34.26 59.65 8.49
N ILE A 625 33.30 58.86 8.77
CA ILE A 625 32.11 59.27 9.54
C ILE A 625 32.08 58.42 10.79
N ASP A 626 32.47 59.04 11.89
CA ASP A 626 32.19 58.61 13.25
C ASP A 626 30.69 58.53 13.45
N TRP A 627 30.22 57.42 13.95
CA TRP A 627 28.93 57.31 14.59
C TRP A 627 29.11 56.86 16.05
N ASP A 628 29.17 57.86 16.92
CA ASP A 628 28.79 57.73 18.32
C ASP A 628 27.29 57.48 18.39
N TRP A 629 26.87 56.34 18.96
CA TRP A 629 25.80 56.09 19.93
C TRP A 629 25.89 54.69 20.50
#